data_c86d26bafd0288b4b03595ce7d8b114a
#
_entry.id   c86d26bafd0288b4b03595ce7d8b114a
#
_cell.length_a   1.000
_cell.length_b   1.000
_cell.length_c   1.000
_cell.angle_alpha   90.00
_cell.angle_beta   90.00
_cell.angle_gamma   90.00
#
_symmetry.space_group_name_H-M   'P 1'
#
loop_
_entity.id
_entity.type
_entity.pdbx_description
1 polymer ?
#
loop_
_entity_poly.entity_id
_entity_poly.type
_entity_poly.pdbx_seq_one_letter_code
_entity_poly.pdbx_strand_id
1 'polypeptide(L)' 'MTRLFKRVWIANGMLDAEMIRALLESFNIQTQVLQESAGVTYGMVFGKMGEVEILVPKKQTKDAMEILEAYNRGDLEV' A
#
# COMPACT_ATOMS: atom_id res chain seq x y z
N MET A 1 16.85 1.18 0.04
CA MET A 1 16.12 0.44 1.04
C MET A 1 14.91 -0.23 0.51
N THR A 2 14.42 0.23 -0.61
CA THR A 2 13.20 -0.36 -1.16
C THR A 2 13.38 -1.80 -1.60
N ARG A 3 14.63 -2.23 -1.79
CA ARG A 3 14.82 -3.61 -2.22
C ARG A 3 14.46 -4.62 -1.14
N LEU A 4 14.33 -4.18 0.10
CA LEU A 4 13.86 -5.06 1.16
C LEU A 4 12.35 -5.08 1.26
N PHE A 5 11.70 -4.18 0.55
CA PHE A 5 10.26 -4.05 0.54
C PHE A 5 9.76 -4.12 -0.89
N LYS A 6 8.51 -4.52 -1.04
CA LYS A 6 7.90 -4.61 -2.35
C LYS A 6 6.53 -3.96 -2.30
N ARG A 7 6.21 -3.19 -3.32
CA ARG A 7 4.90 -2.57 -3.43
C ARG A 7 3.85 -3.62 -3.74
N VAL A 8 2.80 -3.65 -2.94
CA VAL A 8 1.73 -4.63 -3.14
C VAL A 8 0.40 -3.97 -3.44
N TRP A 9 0.29 -2.66 -3.27
CA TRP A 9 -0.99 -1.98 -3.46
C TRP A 9 -0.75 -0.50 -3.71
N ILE A 10 -1.61 0.09 -4.51
CA ILE A 10 -1.62 1.53 -4.69
C ILE A 10 -2.98 2.03 -4.24
N ALA A 11 -2.98 2.79 -3.16
CA ALA A 11 -4.20 3.30 -2.57
C ALA A 11 -4.57 4.65 -3.18
N ASN A 12 -5.84 4.96 -3.13
CA ASN A 12 -6.36 6.23 -3.65
C ASN A 12 -6.50 7.22 -2.50
N GLY A 13 -5.38 7.76 -2.05
CA GLY A 13 -5.38 8.72 -0.98
C GLY A 13 -5.04 8.09 0.35
N MET A 14 -4.85 8.96 1.36
CA MET A 14 -4.38 8.51 2.66
C MET A 14 -5.41 7.70 3.42
N LEU A 15 -6.67 8.03 3.26
CA LEU A 15 -7.69 7.27 3.99
C LEU A 15 -7.71 5.83 3.53
N ASP A 16 -7.69 5.63 2.22
CA ASP A 16 -7.64 4.29 1.66
C ASP A 16 -6.36 3.58 2.11
N ALA A 17 -5.25 4.31 2.09
CA ALA A 17 -3.96 3.74 2.49
C ALA A 17 -3.99 3.30 3.96
N GLU A 18 -4.58 4.10 4.82
CA GLU A 18 -4.64 3.74 6.22
C GLU A 18 -5.52 2.51 6.46
N MET A 19 -6.57 2.38 5.68
CA MET A 19 -7.42 1.20 5.79
C MET A 19 -6.66 -0.06 5.37
N ILE A 20 -5.94 0.01 4.26
CA ILE A 20 -5.15 -1.12 3.79
C ILE A 20 -4.05 -1.45 4.80
N ARG A 21 -3.40 -0.41 5.29
CA ARG A 21 -2.34 -0.60 6.28
C ARG A 21 -2.87 -1.29 7.53
N ALA A 22 -4.00 -0.82 8.03
CA ALA A 22 -4.59 -1.42 9.22
C ALA A 22 -4.95 -2.88 8.98
N LEU A 23 -5.47 -3.17 7.80
CA LEU A 23 -5.81 -4.54 7.45
C LEU A 23 -4.58 -5.43 7.48
N LEU A 24 -3.52 -5.01 6.82
CA LEU A 24 -2.31 -5.82 6.75
C LEU A 24 -1.66 -5.96 8.12
N GLU A 25 -1.65 -4.89 8.91
CA GLU A 25 -1.04 -4.97 10.22
C GLU A 25 -1.83 -5.85 11.17
N SER A 26 -3.14 -5.96 10.95
CA SER A 26 -3.94 -6.86 11.78
C SER A 26 -3.55 -8.33 11.55
N PHE A 27 -2.85 -8.61 10.46
CA PHE A 27 -2.32 -9.93 10.18
C PHE A 27 -0.82 -10.01 10.47
N ASN A 28 -0.31 -9.05 11.22
CA ASN A 28 1.10 -9.02 11.61
C ASN A 28 2.03 -8.83 10.42
N ILE A 29 1.57 -8.13 9.39
CA ILE A 29 2.42 -7.81 8.25
C ILE A 29 2.89 -6.39 8.40
N GLN A 30 4.21 -6.21 8.40
CA GLN A 30 4.80 -4.89 8.48
C GLN A 30 4.47 -4.12 7.20
N THR A 31 4.05 -2.87 7.35
CA THR A 31 3.56 -2.11 6.22
C THR A 31 4.22 -0.75 6.18
N GLN A 32 4.69 -0.35 5.02
CA GLN A 32 5.24 0.98 4.76
C GLN A 32 4.30 1.71 3.81
N VAL A 33 4.07 2.98 4.10
CA VAL A 33 3.20 3.81 3.28
C VAL A 33 4.04 4.94 2.69
N LEU A 34 4.06 5.03 1.37
CA LEU A 34 4.81 6.06 0.68
C LEU A 34 3.89 6.91 -0.14
N GLN A 35 3.97 8.22 0.05
CA GLN A 35 3.25 9.17 -0.79
C GLN A 35 4.16 9.65 -1.89
N GLU A 36 3.54 9.93 -3.04
CA GLU A 36 4.28 10.42 -4.19
C GLU A 36 4.47 11.93 -4.09
N SER A 37 5.06 12.35 -3.00
CA SER A 37 5.26 13.78 -2.82
C SER A 37 6.42 14.31 -3.65
N ALA A 38 7.32 13.43 -4.05
CA ALA A 38 8.48 13.87 -4.82
C ALA A 38 8.06 14.46 -6.16
N GLY A 39 7.04 13.90 -6.78
CA GLY A 39 6.55 14.44 -8.04
C GLY A 39 6.03 15.84 -7.88
N VAL A 40 5.35 16.08 -6.78
CA VAL A 40 4.84 17.42 -6.50
C VAL A 40 6.00 18.39 -6.27
N THR A 41 7.03 17.94 -5.61
CA THR A 41 8.18 18.77 -5.32
C THR A 41 8.80 19.31 -6.58
N TYR A 42 8.79 18.54 -7.62
CA TYR A 42 9.36 18.98 -8.89
C TYR A 42 8.34 19.63 -9.80
N GLY A 43 7.17 19.91 -9.28
CA GLY A 43 6.12 20.52 -10.09
C GLY A 43 5.53 19.59 -11.11
N MET A 44 5.82 18.34 -11.00
CA MET A 44 5.32 17.35 -11.94
C MET A 44 4.04 16.77 -11.40
N VAL A 45 2.97 17.37 -11.83
CA VAL A 45 1.67 16.98 -11.33
C VAL A 45 0.99 16.12 -12.38
N PHE A 46 1.56 15.00 -12.62
CA PHE A 46 1.02 14.10 -13.64
C PHE A 46 0.26 12.98 -12.99
N GLY A 47 -0.73 12.52 -13.68
CA GLY A 47 -1.46 11.37 -13.28
C GLY A 47 -2.27 11.63 -12.03
N LYS A 48 -2.20 10.73 -11.13
CA LYS A 48 -3.14 10.70 -10.03
C LYS A 48 -2.53 11.22 -8.76
N MET A 49 -2.74 12.48 -8.53
CA MET A 49 -2.35 13.04 -7.25
C MET A 49 -3.12 12.32 -6.16
N GLY A 50 -2.41 12.03 -5.10
CA GLY A 50 -3.04 11.35 -3.99
C GLY A 50 -2.85 9.86 -3.98
N GLU A 51 -2.15 9.33 -4.98
CA GLU A 51 -1.80 7.93 -4.93
C GLU A 51 -0.80 7.68 -3.82
N VAL A 52 -1.02 6.61 -3.09
CA VAL A 52 -0.18 6.24 -1.97
C VAL A 52 0.23 4.79 -2.15
N GLU A 53 1.53 4.53 -2.10
CA GLU A 53 2.04 3.19 -2.30
C GLU A 53 2.11 2.46 -0.98
N ILE A 54 1.69 1.21 -1.01
CA ILE A 54 1.75 0.34 0.17
C ILE A 54 2.81 -0.73 -0.10
N LEU A 55 3.79 -0.80 0.78
CA LEU A 55 4.89 -1.74 0.62
C LEU A 55 4.97 -2.67 1.83
N VAL A 56 5.41 -3.88 1.58
CA VAL A 56 5.63 -4.85 2.65
C VAL A 56 7.01 -5.49 2.44
N PRO A 57 7.58 -6.09 3.50
CA PRO A 57 8.85 -6.81 3.31
C PRO A 57 8.68 -7.90 2.27
N LYS A 58 9.74 -8.12 1.51
CA LYS A 58 9.66 -9.11 0.43
C LYS A 58 9.21 -10.47 0.92
N LYS A 59 9.66 -10.85 2.12
CA LYS A 59 9.31 -12.17 2.65
C LYS A 59 7.84 -12.28 3.02
N GLN A 60 7.14 -11.16 3.14
CA GLN A 60 5.73 -11.16 3.47
C GLN A 60 4.85 -10.84 2.27
N THR A 61 5.45 -10.74 1.09
CA THR A 61 4.71 -10.33 -0.10
C THR A 61 3.58 -11.30 -0.42
N LYS A 62 3.86 -12.59 -0.35
CA LYS A 62 2.85 -13.58 -0.70
C LYS A 62 1.65 -13.49 0.23
N ASP A 63 1.92 -13.39 1.52
CA ASP A 63 0.83 -13.29 2.50
C ASP A 63 0.03 -12.02 2.29
N ALA A 64 0.73 -10.91 2.04
CA ALA A 64 0.05 -9.64 1.83
C ALA A 64 -0.83 -9.70 0.60
N MET A 65 -0.32 -10.27 -0.48
CA MET A 65 -1.11 -10.36 -1.70
C MET A 65 -2.35 -11.21 -1.52
N GLU A 66 -2.25 -12.29 -0.78
CA GLU A 66 -3.41 -13.13 -0.51
C GLU A 66 -4.49 -12.37 0.27
N ILE A 67 -4.05 -11.61 1.26
CA ILE A 67 -4.98 -10.83 2.06
C ILE A 67 -5.64 -9.75 1.20
N LEU A 68 -4.85 -9.08 0.38
CA LEU A 68 -5.39 -8.00 -0.45
C LEU A 68 -6.33 -8.53 -1.53
N GLU A 69 -6.06 -9.70 -2.06
CA GLU A 69 -6.96 -10.30 -3.02
C GLU A 69 -8.30 -10.64 -2.38
N ALA A 70 -8.26 -11.18 -1.17
CA ALA A 70 -9.49 -11.50 -0.45
C ALA A 70 -10.27 -10.22 -0.15
N TYR A 71 -9.56 -9.18 0.24
CA TYR A 71 -10.20 -7.90 0.50
C TYR A 71 -10.87 -7.35 -0.76
N ASN A 72 -10.17 -7.45 -1.89
CA ASN A 72 -10.68 -6.93 -3.14
C ASN A 72 -11.89 -7.70 -3.64
N ARG A 73 -11.96 -8.98 -3.29
CA ARG A 73 -13.12 -9.81 -3.66
C ARG A 73 -14.29 -9.62 -2.71
N GLY A 74 -14.09 -8.90 -1.62
CA GLY A 74 -15.13 -8.74 -0.62
C GLY A 74 -15.21 -9.90 0.35
N ASP A 75 -14.19 -10.75 0.39
CA ASP A 75 -14.17 -11.90 1.29
C ASP A 75 -13.77 -11.52 2.70
N LEU A 76 -13.16 -10.37 2.87
CA LEU A 76 -12.76 -9.88 4.18
C LEU A 76 -13.55 -8.64 4.51
N GLU A 77 -14.01 -8.57 5.75
CA GLU A 77 -14.67 -7.37 6.26
C GLU A 77 -13.72 -6.63 7.16
N VAL A 78 -13.65 -5.33 6.93
CA VAL A 78 -12.75 -4.47 7.66
C VAL A 78 -13.51 -3.58 8.59
#